data_a73b1b1271bb5f887f5242f21d0f83ef
#
_entry.id   a73b1b1271bb5f887f5242f21d0f83ef
#
_cell.length_a   1.000
_cell.length_b   1.000
_cell.length_c   1.000
_cell.angle_alpha   90.00
_cell.angle_beta   90.00
_cell.angle_gamma   90.00
#
_symmetry.space_group_name_H-M   'P 1'
#
loop_
_entity.id
_entity.type
_entity.pdbx_description
1 polymer ?
#
loop_
_entity_poly.entity_id
_entity_poly.type
_entity_poly.pdbx_seq_one_letter_code
_entity_poly.pdbx_strand_id
1 'polypeptide(L)'
;MPTFNDPIVDAAKASEALRGLAHASSVFARPADMYRVLGELSASLRHLHQTVEQVAANHEQRIPYAFDDAGDHETGVRYALDAADQLRQAARLVDQSYDRLADGFSAAGRVAWPHDPVPETDPSAALDLQRATAVSPQRQDADHALAIIEPHGLAAAAAHPAPWVHGAENPDAAHTT
;
A
#
# COMPACT_ATOMS: atom_id res chain seq x y z
N MET A 1 -5.37 -0.64 -2.67
CA MET A 1 -4.23 -1.28 -3.34
C MET A 1 -3.49 -0.23 -4.15
N PRO A 2 -2.14 -0.30 -4.32
CA PRO A 2 -1.40 0.60 -5.19
C PRO A 2 -1.93 0.55 -6.63
N THR A 3 -1.85 1.67 -7.34
CA THR A 3 -2.28 1.74 -8.74
C THR A 3 -1.19 1.30 -9.69
N PHE A 4 0.09 1.50 -9.30
CA PHE A 4 1.32 1.34 -10.10
C PHE A 4 1.40 2.27 -11.34
N ASN A 5 0.46 3.19 -11.49
CA ASN A 5 0.38 4.08 -12.65
C ASN A 5 0.33 5.58 -12.27
N ASP A 6 -0.13 5.89 -11.05
CA ASP A 6 -0.29 7.26 -10.57
C ASP A 6 0.57 7.47 -9.32
N PRO A 7 1.72 8.15 -9.46
CA PRO A 7 2.65 8.34 -8.34
C PRO A 7 2.07 9.21 -7.22
N ILE A 8 1.16 10.14 -7.51
CA ILE A 8 0.55 11.02 -6.50
C ILE A 8 -0.41 10.20 -5.64
N VAL A 9 -1.29 9.41 -6.28
CA VAL A 9 -2.25 8.54 -5.59
C VAL A 9 -1.52 7.47 -4.79
N ASP A 10 -0.45 6.89 -5.33
CA ASP A 10 0.30 5.86 -4.64
C ASP A 10 1.13 6.41 -3.48
N ALA A 11 1.69 7.62 -3.58
CA ALA A 11 2.35 8.31 -2.46
C ALA A 11 1.37 8.60 -1.32
N ALA A 12 0.15 9.06 -1.62
CA ALA A 12 -0.88 9.28 -0.61
C ALA A 12 -1.26 7.98 0.13
N LYS A 13 -1.43 6.88 -0.59
CA LYS A 13 -1.71 5.56 0.01
C LYS A 13 -0.56 5.04 0.86
N ALA A 14 0.68 5.22 0.43
CA ALA A 14 1.87 4.84 1.20
C ALA A 14 1.94 5.62 2.52
N SER A 15 1.70 6.93 2.48
CA SER A 15 1.65 7.79 3.67
C SER A 15 0.54 7.34 4.64
N GLU A 16 -0.65 7.02 4.13
CA GLU A 16 -1.75 6.52 4.95
C GLU A 16 -1.45 5.16 5.58
N ALA A 17 -0.86 4.23 4.82
CA ALA A 17 -0.46 2.93 5.33
C ALA A 17 0.60 3.04 6.43
N LEU A 18 1.60 3.91 6.27
CA LEU A 18 2.62 4.16 7.29
C LEU A 18 2.02 4.80 8.55
N ARG A 19 1.07 5.73 8.39
CA ARG A 19 0.33 6.31 9.53
C ARG A 19 -0.46 5.25 10.29
N GLY A 20 -1.14 4.37 9.56
CA GLY A 20 -1.87 3.24 10.16
C GLY A 20 -0.93 2.27 10.90
N LEU A 21 0.22 1.95 10.30
CA LEU A 21 1.24 1.12 10.92
C LEU A 21 1.80 1.75 12.19
N ALA A 22 2.11 3.06 12.17
CA ALA A 22 2.61 3.78 13.34
C ALA A 22 1.61 3.73 14.52
N HIS A 23 0.31 3.81 14.22
CA HIS A 23 -0.72 3.64 15.25
C HIS A 23 -0.82 2.20 15.75
N ALA A 24 -0.89 1.23 14.84
CA ALA A 24 -1.06 -0.18 15.17
C ALA A 24 0.15 -0.78 15.91
N SER A 25 1.36 -0.28 15.65
CA SER A 25 2.60 -0.75 16.29
C SER A 25 2.81 -0.22 17.71
N SER A 26 1.89 0.59 18.24
CA SER A 26 1.94 1.03 19.65
C SER A 26 1.77 -0.14 20.63
N VAL A 27 1.08 -1.20 20.24
CA VAL A 27 0.89 -2.43 21.03
C VAL A 27 0.99 -3.64 20.11
N PHE A 28 1.81 -4.61 20.48
CA PHE A 28 1.87 -5.90 19.81
C PHE A 28 1.22 -6.97 20.70
N ALA A 29 0.20 -7.63 20.18
CA ALA A 29 -0.44 -8.73 20.89
C ALA A 29 0.49 -9.94 21.02
N ARG A 30 1.36 -10.13 20.04
CA ARG A 30 2.35 -11.22 20.03
C ARG A 30 3.74 -10.65 19.73
N PRO A 31 4.74 -10.88 20.59
CA PRO A 31 6.10 -10.40 20.35
C PRO A 31 6.70 -10.83 19.01
N ALA A 32 6.35 -12.01 18.51
CA ALA A 32 6.80 -12.51 17.21
C ALA A 32 6.36 -11.64 16.02
N ASP A 33 5.26 -10.90 16.15
CA ASP A 33 4.77 -10.01 15.09
C ASP A 33 5.70 -8.79 14.89
N MET A 34 6.43 -8.36 15.93
CA MET A 34 7.45 -7.31 15.80
C MET A 34 8.50 -7.67 14.77
N TYR A 35 8.95 -8.93 14.74
CA TYR A 35 9.95 -9.39 13.79
C TYR A 35 9.43 -9.31 12.33
N ARG A 36 8.18 -9.67 12.11
CA ARG A 36 7.56 -9.55 10.78
C ARG A 36 7.43 -8.09 10.33
N VAL A 37 7.03 -7.22 11.24
CA VAL A 37 6.92 -5.77 10.96
C VAL A 37 8.28 -5.16 10.61
N LEU A 38 9.35 -5.55 11.30
CA LEU A 38 10.72 -5.11 10.97
C LEU A 38 11.14 -5.54 9.56
N GLY A 39 10.77 -6.74 9.12
CA GLY A 39 11.01 -7.20 7.74
C GLY A 39 10.32 -6.34 6.69
N GLU A 40 9.04 -6.02 6.90
CA GLU A 40 8.27 -5.16 5.99
C GLU A 40 8.77 -3.71 5.99
N LEU A 41 9.21 -3.18 7.14
CA LEU A 41 9.84 -1.87 7.23
C LEU A 41 11.16 -1.82 6.46
N SER A 42 11.97 -2.88 6.53
CA SER A 42 13.22 -2.97 5.76
C SER A 42 12.94 -2.95 4.25
N ALA A 43 11.91 -3.66 3.78
CA ALA A 43 11.49 -3.62 2.40
C ALA A 43 10.99 -2.21 2.00
N SER A 44 10.22 -1.57 2.88
CA SER A 44 9.69 -0.22 2.66
C SER A 44 10.78 0.83 2.52
N LEU A 45 11.86 0.76 3.32
CA LEU A 45 13.01 1.67 3.19
C LEU A 45 13.73 1.52 1.85
N ARG A 46 13.87 0.30 1.30
CA ARG A 46 14.43 0.10 -0.04
C ARG A 46 13.58 0.74 -1.13
N HIS A 47 12.26 0.58 -1.04
CA HIS A 47 11.35 1.21 -1.99
C HIS A 47 11.37 2.74 -1.86
N LEU A 48 11.47 3.27 -0.64
CA LEU A 48 11.59 4.70 -0.40
C LEU A 48 12.88 5.26 -0.99
N HIS A 49 14.03 4.60 -0.75
CA HIS A 49 15.31 4.95 -1.36
C HIS A 49 15.18 5.06 -2.89
N GLN A 50 14.67 4.01 -3.54
CA GLN A 50 14.47 3.99 -4.98
C GLN A 50 13.56 5.14 -5.46
N THR A 51 12.47 5.41 -4.73
CA THR A 51 11.54 6.49 -5.08
C THR A 51 12.23 7.85 -5.03
N VAL A 52 13.00 8.13 -3.98
CA VAL A 52 13.71 9.40 -3.81
C VAL A 52 14.78 9.58 -4.90
N GLU A 53 15.53 8.54 -5.25
CA GLU A 53 16.49 8.58 -6.36
C GLU A 53 15.81 8.86 -7.71
N GLN A 54 14.64 8.25 -7.96
CA GLN A 54 13.87 8.49 -9.18
C GLN A 54 13.37 9.95 -9.25
N VAL A 55 12.94 10.52 -8.13
CA VAL A 55 12.50 11.92 -8.07
C VAL A 55 13.69 12.85 -8.33
N ALA A 56 14.87 12.59 -7.74
CA ALA A 56 16.09 13.33 -8.01
C ALA A 56 16.47 13.31 -9.51
N ALA A 57 16.47 12.13 -10.12
CA ALA A 57 16.76 11.97 -11.54
C ALA A 57 15.75 12.70 -12.44
N ASN A 58 14.47 12.74 -12.05
CA ASN A 58 13.45 13.50 -12.77
C ASN A 58 13.70 15.03 -12.73
N HIS A 59 14.22 15.57 -11.62
CA HIS A 59 14.62 16.97 -11.57
C HIS A 59 15.71 17.28 -12.59
N GLU A 60 16.74 16.44 -12.70
CA GLU A 60 17.83 16.62 -13.66
C GLU A 60 17.37 16.49 -15.12
N GLN A 61 16.53 15.49 -15.42
CA GLN A 61 16.02 15.27 -16.76
C GLN A 61 15.16 16.46 -17.26
N ARG A 62 14.59 17.24 -16.33
CA ARG A 62 13.72 18.38 -16.65
C ARG A 62 14.42 19.74 -16.60
N ILE A 63 15.74 19.79 -16.40
CA ILE A 63 16.55 21.01 -16.42
C ILE A 63 16.25 21.93 -17.60
N PRO A 64 16.07 21.42 -18.86
CA PRO A 64 15.76 22.30 -19.98
C PRO A 64 14.45 23.11 -19.86
N TYR A 65 13.58 22.70 -18.95
CA TYR A 65 12.27 23.33 -18.70
C TYR A 65 12.19 23.98 -17.31
N ALA A 66 13.33 24.14 -16.64
CA ALA A 66 13.36 24.69 -15.29
C ALA A 66 13.43 26.22 -15.36
N PHE A 67 12.45 26.90 -14.79
CA PHE A 67 12.40 28.33 -14.59
C PHE A 67 12.07 28.62 -13.14
N ASP A 68 12.52 29.76 -12.63
CA ASP A 68 12.05 30.23 -11.32
C ASP A 68 10.68 30.92 -11.43
N ASP A 69 10.13 31.37 -10.32
CA ASP A 69 8.82 32.04 -10.26
C ASP A 69 8.83 33.41 -11.00
N ALA A 70 10.00 34.02 -11.27
CA ALA A 70 10.17 35.22 -12.04
C ALA A 70 10.37 34.94 -13.54
N GLY A 71 10.44 33.67 -13.94
CA GLY A 71 10.68 33.25 -15.32
C GLY A 71 12.17 33.23 -15.72
N ASP A 72 13.08 33.26 -14.74
CA ASP A 72 14.52 33.17 -15.02
C ASP A 72 14.97 31.70 -15.10
N HIS A 73 15.54 31.32 -16.25
CA HIS A 73 15.96 29.96 -16.54
C HIS A 73 17.22 29.56 -15.75
N GLU A 74 18.21 30.44 -15.64
CA GLU A 74 19.47 30.11 -14.98
C GLU A 74 19.22 29.85 -13.50
N THR A 75 18.42 30.64 -12.85
CA THR A 75 17.99 30.45 -11.47
C THR A 75 17.15 29.18 -11.31
N GLY A 76 16.24 28.90 -12.23
CA GLY A 76 15.43 27.68 -12.24
C GLY A 76 16.28 26.42 -12.36
N VAL A 77 17.29 26.41 -13.25
CA VAL A 77 18.28 25.33 -13.38
C VAL A 77 19.03 25.08 -12.07
N ARG A 78 19.50 26.15 -11.44
CA ARG A 78 20.22 26.05 -10.16
C ARG A 78 19.35 25.43 -9.07
N TYR A 79 18.08 25.83 -8.97
CA TYR A 79 17.15 25.24 -8.01
C TYR A 79 16.84 23.77 -8.31
N ALA A 80 16.70 23.39 -9.58
CA ALA A 80 16.48 22.01 -9.97
C ALA A 80 17.67 21.11 -9.62
N LEU A 81 18.90 21.59 -9.83
CA LEU A 81 20.13 20.88 -9.45
C LEU A 81 20.27 20.75 -7.92
N ASP A 82 20.03 21.85 -7.19
CA ASP A 82 20.07 21.82 -5.73
C ASP A 82 19.02 20.84 -5.16
N ALA A 83 17.80 20.87 -5.69
CA ALA A 83 16.77 19.91 -5.31
C ALA A 83 17.19 18.45 -5.56
N ALA A 84 17.78 18.15 -6.73
CA ALA A 84 18.29 16.83 -7.03
C ALA A 84 19.39 16.38 -6.06
N ASP A 85 20.32 17.27 -5.74
CA ASP A 85 21.41 16.99 -4.78
C ASP A 85 20.89 16.74 -3.35
N GLN A 86 19.94 17.54 -2.88
CA GLN A 86 19.30 17.35 -1.56
C GLN A 86 18.53 16.03 -1.52
N LEU A 87 17.80 15.67 -2.58
CA LEU A 87 17.09 14.40 -2.67
C LEU A 87 18.06 13.21 -2.65
N ARG A 88 19.20 13.27 -3.34
CA ARG A 88 20.22 12.23 -3.25
C ARG A 88 20.83 12.11 -1.87
N GLN A 89 21.02 13.23 -1.16
CA GLN A 89 21.44 13.18 0.23
C GLN A 89 20.40 12.48 1.11
N ALA A 90 19.11 12.80 0.91
CA ALA A 90 18.02 12.11 1.59
C ALA A 90 18.01 10.61 1.31
N ALA A 91 18.19 10.20 0.03
CA ALA A 91 18.27 8.80 -0.35
C ALA A 91 19.41 8.05 0.38
N ARG A 92 20.60 8.67 0.49
CA ARG A 92 21.71 8.10 1.27
C ARG A 92 21.40 7.94 2.76
N LEU A 93 20.65 8.87 3.36
CA LEU A 93 20.20 8.75 4.76
C LEU A 93 19.17 7.62 4.94
N VAL A 94 18.30 7.42 3.96
CA VAL A 94 17.37 6.28 3.95
C VAL A 94 18.13 4.95 3.88
N ASP A 95 19.19 4.87 3.06
CA ASP A 95 20.04 3.69 2.95
C ASP A 95 20.77 3.39 4.28
N GLN A 96 21.34 4.41 4.92
CA GLN A 96 21.91 4.27 6.26
C GLN A 96 20.88 3.82 7.30
N SER A 97 19.63 4.29 7.16
CA SER A 97 18.54 3.86 8.05
C SER A 97 18.18 2.39 7.82
N TYR A 98 18.24 1.92 6.59
CA TYR A 98 18.08 0.51 6.24
C TYR A 98 19.15 -0.35 6.94
N ASP A 99 20.45 0.03 6.88
CA ASP A 99 21.52 -0.69 7.55
C ASP A 99 21.30 -0.79 9.07
N ARG A 100 20.89 0.30 9.69
CA ARG A 100 20.57 0.31 11.14
C ARG A 100 19.38 -0.56 11.48
N LEU A 101 18.36 -0.55 10.62
CA LEU A 101 17.19 -1.41 10.81
C LEU A 101 17.57 -2.89 10.64
N ALA A 102 18.46 -3.22 9.71
CA ALA A 102 18.98 -4.57 9.51
C ALA A 102 19.78 -5.07 10.74
N ASP A 103 20.56 -4.20 11.37
CA ASP A 103 21.23 -4.51 12.65
C ASP A 103 20.20 -4.81 13.74
N GLY A 104 19.17 -3.96 13.86
CA GLY A 104 18.06 -4.15 14.80
C GLY A 104 17.28 -5.44 14.54
N PHE A 105 17.01 -5.75 13.28
CA PHE A 105 16.36 -6.99 12.85
C PHE A 105 17.19 -8.22 13.24
N SER A 106 18.51 -8.18 13.02
CA SER A 106 19.43 -9.24 13.40
C SER A 106 19.48 -9.44 14.92
N ALA A 107 19.45 -8.36 15.68
CA ALA A 107 19.40 -8.41 17.15
C ALA A 107 18.05 -8.98 17.64
N ALA A 108 16.95 -8.55 17.06
CA ALA A 108 15.60 -9.03 17.39
C ALA A 108 15.44 -10.54 17.14
N GLY A 109 16.10 -11.06 16.10
CA GLY A 109 16.11 -12.50 15.79
C GLY A 109 16.79 -13.38 16.84
N ARG A 110 17.55 -12.78 17.76
CA ARG A 110 18.21 -13.49 18.88
C ARG A 110 17.39 -13.47 20.17
N VAL A 111 16.28 -12.74 20.19
CA VAL A 111 15.42 -12.65 21.37
C VAL A 111 14.48 -13.84 21.39
N ALA A 112 14.61 -14.68 22.43
CA ALA A 112 13.63 -15.73 22.70
C ALA A 112 12.50 -15.13 23.54
N TRP A 113 11.32 -15.06 22.96
CA TRP A 113 10.11 -14.68 23.68
C TRP A 113 9.55 -15.95 24.35
N PRO A 114 9.33 -15.96 25.69
CA PRO A 114 8.60 -17.05 26.30
C PRO A 114 7.25 -17.16 25.59
N HIS A 115 6.80 -18.37 25.35
CA HIS A 115 5.47 -18.59 24.79
C HIS A 115 4.48 -17.84 25.68
N ASP A 116 3.68 -16.95 25.06
CA ASP A 116 2.52 -16.41 25.75
C ASP A 116 1.76 -17.63 26.30
N PRO A 117 1.38 -17.64 27.57
CA PRO A 117 0.54 -18.71 28.09
C PRO A 117 -0.65 -18.76 27.13
N VAL A 118 -0.76 -19.85 26.38
CA VAL A 118 -1.99 -20.15 25.64
C VAL A 118 -3.08 -19.94 26.68
N PRO A 119 -4.05 -19.01 26.49
CA PRO A 119 -5.12 -18.87 27.46
C PRO A 119 -5.62 -20.30 27.69
N GLU A 120 -5.42 -20.80 28.91
CA GLU A 120 -5.92 -22.13 29.28
C GLU A 120 -7.38 -22.08 28.90
N THR A 121 -7.71 -22.78 27.83
CA THR A 121 -9.11 -22.95 27.44
C THR A 121 -9.70 -23.61 28.65
N ASP A 122 -10.45 -22.82 29.45
CA ASP A 122 -11.05 -23.29 30.69
C ASP A 122 -11.67 -24.67 30.37
N PRO A 123 -11.18 -25.76 30.95
CA PRO A 123 -11.70 -27.07 30.61
C PRO A 123 -13.20 -27.15 30.89
N SER A 124 -13.74 -26.25 31.74
CA SER A 124 -15.17 -26.07 31.95
C SER A 124 -15.88 -25.55 30.71
N ALA A 125 -15.28 -24.59 29.95
CA ALA A 125 -15.89 -24.07 28.73
C ALA A 125 -15.91 -25.13 27.60
N ALA A 126 -14.89 -25.98 27.52
CA ALA A 126 -14.87 -27.13 26.59
C ALA A 126 -15.94 -28.19 26.95
N LEU A 127 -16.16 -28.44 28.24
CA LEU A 127 -17.21 -29.34 28.71
C LEU A 127 -18.61 -28.78 28.49
N ASP A 128 -18.78 -27.45 28.60
CA ASP A 128 -20.07 -26.79 28.34
C ASP A 128 -20.40 -26.75 26.84
N LEU A 129 -19.40 -26.61 25.96
CA LEU A 129 -19.60 -26.78 24.52
C LEU A 129 -19.96 -28.21 24.14
N GLN A 130 -19.32 -29.20 24.76
CA GLN A 130 -19.64 -30.62 24.55
C GLN A 130 -21.03 -31.00 25.12
N ARG A 131 -21.46 -30.39 26.22
CA ARG A 131 -22.83 -30.56 26.74
C ARG A 131 -23.86 -29.90 25.84
N ALA A 132 -23.56 -28.70 25.31
CA ALA A 132 -24.47 -28.00 24.36
C ALA A 132 -24.66 -28.75 23.06
N THR A 133 -23.63 -29.46 22.57
CA THR A 133 -23.71 -30.29 21.36
C THR A 133 -24.33 -31.69 21.61
N ALA A 134 -24.35 -32.18 22.87
CA ALA A 134 -24.91 -33.47 23.23
C ALA A 134 -26.43 -33.46 23.53
N VAL A 135 -27.07 -32.32 23.59
CA VAL A 135 -28.50 -32.13 23.91
C VAL A 135 -29.38 -31.96 22.67
N SER A 136 -29.02 -32.46 21.51
CA SER A 136 -29.93 -32.48 20.36
C SER A 136 -29.89 -33.76 19.55
N PRO A 137 -30.48 -34.86 20.09
CA PRO A 137 -31.03 -35.87 19.23
C PRO A 137 -32.54 -35.97 19.44
N GLN A 138 -33.33 -35.11 18.79
CA GLN A 138 -34.74 -35.36 18.50
C GLN A 138 -35.36 -34.15 17.80
N ARG A 139 -35.20 -34.13 16.48
CA ARG A 139 -36.21 -33.66 15.49
C ARG A 139 -35.69 -33.95 14.11
N GLN A 140 -35.54 -35.21 13.78
CA GLN A 140 -35.78 -35.74 12.45
C GLN A 140 -37.17 -36.30 12.51
N ASP A 141 -38.08 -35.60 11.90
CA ASP A 141 -39.31 -36.06 11.22
C ASP A 141 -40.19 -34.83 11.07
N ALA A 142 -40.20 -34.32 9.93
CA ALA A 142 -41.35 -33.76 9.23
C ALA A 142 -40.85 -32.84 8.09
N ASP A 143 -41.24 -33.33 6.98
CA ASP A 143 -41.69 -32.70 5.77
C ASP A 143 -40.72 -32.57 4.60
N HIS A 144 -40.79 -33.64 3.85
CA HIS A 144 -40.86 -33.67 2.40
C HIS A 144 -41.86 -32.62 1.91
N ALA A 145 -41.40 -31.54 1.34
CA ALA A 145 -42.20 -30.74 0.41
C ALA A 145 -41.29 -30.24 -0.71
N LEU A 146 -41.53 -30.84 -1.84
CA LEU A 146 -41.15 -30.46 -3.18
C LEU A 146 -41.41 -28.96 -3.43
N ALA A 147 -40.41 -28.25 -3.92
CA ALA A 147 -40.64 -27.16 -4.89
C ALA A 147 -39.45 -27.10 -5.85
N ILE A 148 -39.68 -27.69 -7.00
CA ILE A 148 -39.00 -27.48 -8.26
C ILE A 148 -39.26 -26.03 -8.64
N ILE A 149 -38.22 -25.22 -8.79
CA ILE A 149 -38.28 -24.00 -9.61
C ILE A 149 -37.06 -23.99 -10.52
N GLU A 150 -37.40 -24.12 -11.79
CA GLU A 150 -36.61 -24.08 -13.01
C GLU A 150 -35.78 -22.79 -13.13
N PRO A 151 -34.63 -22.83 -13.84
CA PRO A 151 -33.85 -21.66 -14.13
C PRO A 151 -34.29 -20.99 -15.43
N HIS A 152 -34.74 -19.78 -15.35
CA HIS A 152 -34.80 -18.85 -16.48
C HIS A 152 -33.96 -17.66 -16.13
N GLY A 153 -33.02 -17.30 -16.90
CA GLY A 153 -32.85 -17.01 -18.28
C GLY A 153 -32.02 -15.77 -18.37
N LEU A 154 -30.89 -15.90 -18.99
CA LEU A 154 -30.14 -14.94 -19.79
C LEU A 154 -30.72 -13.53 -19.92
N ALA A 155 -29.88 -12.54 -19.65
CA ALA A 155 -29.71 -11.41 -20.57
C ALA A 155 -28.31 -10.79 -20.39
N ALA A 156 -27.50 -10.96 -21.40
CA ALA A 156 -26.31 -10.20 -21.69
C ALA A 156 -26.67 -8.73 -21.87
N ALA A 157 -25.99 -7.84 -21.18
CA ALA A 157 -25.96 -6.43 -21.55
C ALA A 157 -24.51 -6.08 -21.94
N ALA A 158 -24.39 -5.83 -23.22
CA ALA A 158 -23.19 -5.50 -23.94
C ALA A 158 -22.52 -4.25 -23.40
N ALA A 159 -21.21 -4.33 -23.29
CA ALA A 159 -20.30 -3.21 -23.11
C ALA A 159 -20.38 -2.26 -24.30
N HIS A 160 -20.64 -0.98 -24.05
CA HIS A 160 -20.33 0.08 -24.99
C HIS A 160 -19.01 0.76 -24.58
N PRO A 161 -18.01 0.80 -25.46
CA PRO A 161 -16.87 1.68 -25.28
C PRO A 161 -17.27 3.10 -25.68
N ALA A 162 -17.03 4.05 -24.80
CA ALA A 162 -17.18 5.47 -25.11
C ALA A 162 -16.11 5.93 -26.13
N PRO A 163 -16.48 6.73 -27.12
CA PRO A 163 -15.53 7.23 -28.12
C PRO A 163 -14.71 8.38 -27.55
N TRP A 164 -13.38 8.31 -27.75
CA TRP A 164 -12.46 9.41 -27.55
C TRP A 164 -12.73 10.47 -28.60
N VAL A 165 -13.14 11.63 -28.14
CA VAL A 165 -13.30 12.81 -29.00
C VAL A 165 -11.94 13.45 -29.18
N HIS A 166 -11.33 13.27 -30.34
CA HIS A 166 -10.29 14.16 -30.82
C HIS A 166 -10.94 15.51 -31.16
N GLY A 167 -10.70 16.52 -30.35
CA GLY A 167 -11.02 17.93 -30.64
C GLY A 167 -9.82 18.54 -31.28
N ALA A 168 -9.98 18.79 -32.50
CA ALA A 168 -10.14 20.03 -33.23
C ALA A 168 -8.80 20.74 -33.50
N GLU A 169 -8.32 20.47 -34.72
CA GLU A 169 -7.48 21.39 -35.52
C GLU A 169 -8.07 22.79 -35.49
N ASN A 170 -7.23 23.75 -35.20
CA ASN A 170 -7.52 25.15 -35.45
C ASN A 170 -6.79 25.60 -36.71
N PRO A 171 -7.45 25.76 -37.88
CA PRO A 171 -6.87 26.35 -39.04
C PRO A 171 -7.35 27.81 -39.14
N ASP A 172 -6.57 28.75 -38.62
CA ASP A 172 -6.66 30.15 -39.11
C ASP A 172 -5.54 30.98 -38.51
N ALA A 173 -4.48 31.13 -39.29
CA ALA A 173 -3.61 32.31 -39.27
C ALA A 173 -2.92 32.44 -40.63
N ALA A 174 -3.70 32.74 -41.66
CA ALA A 174 -3.19 33.32 -42.88
C ALA A 174 -3.71 34.77 -42.98
N HIS A 175 -2.80 35.65 -43.43
CA HIS A 175 -2.97 37.03 -43.83
C HIS A 175 -3.02 38.07 -42.69
N THR A 176 -2.09 39.03 -42.64
CA THR A 176 -1.94 40.11 -43.63
C THR A 176 -0.69 40.94 -43.33
N THR A 177 0.04 41.25 -44.37
CA THR A 177 0.89 42.41 -44.71
C THR A 177 2.03 42.77 -43.76
#